data_2e00bcb941cdd187498ffb17dbfcd178
#
_entry.id   2e00bcb941cdd187498ffb17dbfcd178
#
_cell.length_a   1.000
_cell.length_b   1.000
_cell.length_c   1.000
_cell.angle_alpha   90.00
_cell.angle_beta   90.00
_cell.angle_gamma   90.00
#
_symmetry.space_group_name_H-M   'P 1'
#
loop_
_entity.id
_entity.type
_entity.pdbx_description
1 polymer ?
#
loop_
_entity_poly.entity_id
_entity_poly.type
_entity_poly.pdbx_seq_one_letter_code
_entity_poly.pdbx_strand_id
1 'polypeptide(L)'
;MKQKITDYLDEIYGGTFTATHLQKLVARLESAKRLITQRLKKHWDESDVVLITYADQFHSNDLKPLPTFNQFYHQWLQSIFSHVHLLPFYPWSSDDGFSVIDYQQVASEAGEWQDIQQLGECSHLMFDFVCNHMSAKSEWFKNYLQQHPGFEDFFIAVDPQTDLSAVTRPRALPLLTPFQMRDHSTRHLWTTFSDDQIDLNYRSPEVLLAMVDVLLCYLAKGAEYVRLDAVGFMWKEPGTSCIHLEKTHLIIKLLRSIIDNVAPGTVIITETNVPHKDNIAYFGAGDDEAHMVYQFSLPPLVLHAVQKQNVEALCAWAQNLTLPSSNTTWFNFLASHDGIGLNPLRGLLPESEILELVEALQQEGALVNWKNNPDGTRSPYEINVTYMDALSRRESSDEERCARFILAHAILLSFPGVPAIYIQSILGSRNDYAGVEKLGYNRAINRKKYHSKEITRELNDEATLRHAVYHELSRLITLRRSHNEFHPDNNFTIDTINSSVMRIQRSNADGNCLTGLFNVSKNIQHVNITNLHGRDLISEVDILGNEITLRPWQVMWIK
;
A
#
# COMPACT_ATOMS: atom_id res chain seq x y z
N MET A 1 -10.82 25.48 -12.77
CA MET A 1 -11.11 24.23 -12.04
C MET A 1 -12.42 23.59 -12.49
N LYS A 2 -13.59 24.28 -12.43
CA LYS A 2 -14.86 23.73 -12.99
C LYS A 2 -14.72 23.33 -14.46
N GLN A 3 -14.03 24.13 -15.29
CA GLN A 3 -13.79 23.81 -16.69
C GLN A 3 -12.98 22.49 -16.83
N LYS A 4 -11.90 22.31 -16.09
CA LYS A 4 -11.06 21.09 -16.13
C LYS A 4 -11.87 19.83 -15.81
N ILE A 5 -12.77 19.89 -14.81
CA ILE A 5 -13.70 18.79 -14.48
C ILE A 5 -14.63 18.49 -15.66
N THR A 6 -15.20 19.54 -16.27
CA THR A 6 -16.09 19.37 -17.43
C THR A 6 -15.35 18.77 -18.62
N ASP A 7 -14.12 19.23 -18.90
CA ASP A 7 -13.31 18.72 -20.00
C ASP A 7 -13.04 17.21 -19.82
N TYR A 8 -12.66 16.76 -18.61
CA TYR A 8 -12.45 15.32 -18.35
C TYR A 8 -13.76 14.51 -18.48
N LEU A 9 -14.88 15.04 -18.03
CA LEU A 9 -16.18 14.37 -18.20
C LEU A 9 -16.56 14.22 -19.67
N ASP A 10 -16.29 15.23 -20.49
CA ASP A 10 -16.51 15.18 -21.93
C ASP A 10 -15.58 14.16 -22.63
N GLU A 11 -14.32 14.06 -22.21
CA GLU A 11 -13.38 13.09 -22.76
C GLU A 11 -13.74 11.64 -22.35
N ILE A 12 -14.21 11.42 -21.11
CA ILE A 12 -14.59 10.08 -20.63
C ILE A 12 -15.90 9.62 -21.26
N TYR A 13 -16.94 10.50 -21.26
CA TYR A 13 -18.32 10.12 -21.52
C TYR A 13 -18.90 10.67 -22.81
N GLY A 14 -18.31 11.73 -23.38
CA GLY A 14 -18.95 12.48 -24.46
C GLY A 14 -20.35 12.95 -24.06
N GLY A 15 -21.31 12.82 -24.95
CA GLY A 15 -22.69 13.26 -24.68
C GLY A 15 -23.49 12.39 -23.67
N THR A 16 -22.94 11.27 -23.19
CA THR A 16 -23.66 10.41 -22.23
C THR A 16 -23.67 10.99 -20.82
N PHE A 17 -22.73 11.85 -20.46
CA PHE A 17 -22.75 12.64 -19.23
C PHE A 17 -23.53 13.94 -19.49
N THR A 18 -24.82 13.92 -19.19
CA THR A 18 -25.73 15.01 -19.53
C THR A 18 -25.58 16.23 -18.62
N ALA A 19 -26.18 17.37 -19.03
CA ALA A 19 -26.26 18.58 -18.18
C ALA A 19 -26.90 18.30 -16.80
N THR A 20 -27.85 17.36 -16.73
CA THR A 20 -28.44 16.94 -15.46
C THR A 20 -27.43 16.23 -14.55
N HIS A 21 -26.58 15.36 -15.11
CA HIS A 21 -25.49 14.73 -14.34
C HIS A 21 -24.50 15.77 -13.83
N LEU A 22 -24.14 16.75 -14.66
CA LEU A 22 -23.25 17.84 -14.25
C LEU A 22 -23.86 18.69 -13.12
N GLN A 23 -25.15 19.01 -13.19
CA GLN A 23 -25.85 19.71 -12.11
C GLN A 23 -25.82 18.91 -10.81
N LYS A 24 -26.12 17.61 -10.88
CA LYS A 24 -26.01 16.71 -9.73
C LYS A 24 -24.58 16.70 -9.12
N LEU A 25 -23.55 16.62 -9.96
CA LEU A 25 -22.16 16.65 -9.51
C LEU A 25 -21.82 17.98 -8.81
N VAL A 26 -22.13 19.10 -9.45
CA VAL A 26 -21.85 20.44 -8.88
C VAL A 26 -22.53 20.61 -7.53
N ALA A 27 -23.79 20.20 -7.39
CA ALA A 27 -24.52 20.29 -6.13
C ALA A 27 -23.85 19.47 -5.02
N ARG A 28 -23.35 18.26 -5.33
CA ARG A 28 -22.58 17.42 -4.40
C ARG A 28 -21.30 18.11 -3.94
N LEU A 29 -20.52 18.65 -4.88
CA LEU A 29 -19.25 19.32 -4.56
C LEU A 29 -19.47 20.55 -3.67
N GLU A 30 -20.49 21.37 -3.97
CA GLU A 30 -20.80 22.56 -3.15
C GLU A 30 -21.32 22.18 -1.75
N SER A 31 -22.06 21.06 -1.62
CA SER A 31 -22.48 20.54 -0.33
C SER A 31 -21.27 20.03 0.47
N ALA A 32 -20.40 19.25 -0.17
CA ALA A 32 -19.23 18.66 0.48
C ALA A 32 -18.26 19.72 1.01
N LYS A 33 -18.03 20.81 0.29
CA LYS A 33 -17.16 21.93 0.73
C LYS A 33 -17.54 22.51 2.09
N ARG A 34 -18.81 22.41 2.47
CA ARG A 34 -19.30 22.92 3.76
C ARG A 34 -19.04 21.95 4.91
N LEU A 35 -18.80 20.67 4.61
CA LEU A 35 -18.62 19.60 5.58
C LEU A 35 -17.16 19.19 5.77
N ILE A 36 -16.33 19.42 4.75
CA ILE A 36 -14.94 19.00 4.74
C ILE A 36 -14.08 20.04 5.45
N THR A 37 -13.36 19.61 6.47
CA THR A 37 -12.30 20.41 7.10
C THR A 37 -11.04 20.34 6.23
N GLN A 38 -10.54 21.50 5.80
CA GLN A 38 -9.35 21.55 4.97
C GLN A 38 -8.12 21.11 5.76
N ARG A 39 -7.30 20.29 5.15
CA ARG A 39 -6.00 19.94 5.66
C ARG A 39 -5.08 21.19 5.64
N LEU A 40 -4.42 21.47 6.77
CA LEU A 40 -3.49 22.58 6.87
C LEU A 40 -2.14 22.28 6.24
N LYS A 41 -1.68 21.03 6.33
CA LYS A 41 -0.43 20.56 5.72
C LYS A 41 -0.67 20.24 4.25
N LYS A 42 -0.06 21.00 3.36
CA LYS A 42 -0.26 20.85 1.89
C LYS A 42 0.59 19.76 1.25
N HIS A 43 1.69 19.38 1.90
CA HIS A 43 2.68 18.44 1.40
C HIS A 43 3.08 17.48 2.53
N TRP A 44 4.12 16.74 2.29
CA TRP A 44 4.77 15.82 3.21
C TRP A 44 6.12 16.38 3.66
N ASP A 45 6.63 15.84 4.74
CA ASP A 45 7.98 16.11 5.24
C ASP A 45 8.58 14.85 5.90
N GLU A 46 9.78 15.00 6.49
CA GLU A 46 10.49 13.90 7.17
C GLU A 46 9.72 13.34 8.37
N SER A 47 8.79 14.08 8.93
CA SER A 47 7.99 13.61 10.07
C SER A 47 6.87 12.63 9.66
N ASP A 48 6.58 12.53 8.36
CA ASP A 48 5.50 11.67 7.86
C ASP A 48 5.95 10.21 7.80
N VAL A 49 5.31 9.38 8.60
CA VAL A 49 5.44 7.93 8.62
C VAL A 49 4.06 7.34 8.83
N VAL A 50 3.65 6.43 7.95
CA VAL A 50 2.30 5.84 7.94
C VAL A 50 2.32 4.48 8.64
N LEU A 51 1.37 4.25 9.54
CA LEU A 51 1.04 2.92 10.06
C LEU A 51 -0.04 2.28 9.18
N ILE A 52 0.22 1.11 8.61
CA ILE A 52 -0.81 0.33 7.89
C ILE A 52 -1.38 -0.70 8.86
N THR A 53 -2.70 -0.71 9.06
CA THR A 53 -3.35 -1.61 10.00
C THR A 53 -4.81 -1.91 9.65
N TYR A 54 -5.30 -3.06 10.10
CA TYR A 54 -6.73 -3.32 10.16
C TYR A 54 -7.36 -2.65 11.38
N ALA A 55 -8.62 -2.25 11.26
CA ALA A 55 -9.41 -1.70 12.37
C ALA A 55 -9.62 -2.73 13.51
N ASP A 56 -9.64 -4.01 13.17
CA ASP A 56 -9.81 -5.14 14.10
C ASP A 56 -8.49 -5.82 14.48
N GLN A 57 -7.36 -5.10 14.37
CA GLN A 57 -6.03 -5.64 14.66
C GLN A 57 -5.91 -6.15 16.09
N PHE A 58 -6.55 -5.44 17.01
CA PHE A 58 -6.57 -5.81 18.44
C PHE A 58 -7.98 -6.07 18.92
N HIS A 59 -8.11 -7.07 19.78
CA HIS A 59 -9.36 -7.37 20.47
C HIS A 59 -9.14 -7.38 21.99
N SER A 60 -10.22 -7.16 22.71
CA SER A 60 -10.29 -7.21 24.16
C SER A 60 -11.61 -7.84 24.58
N ASN A 61 -11.76 -8.15 25.87
CA ASN A 61 -12.99 -8.72 26.38
C ASN A 61 -14.09 -7.67 26.59
N ASP A 62 -13.71 -6.40 26.71
CA ASP A 62 -14.59 -5.36 27.23
C ASP A 62 -15.00 -4.33 26.17
N LEU A 63 -14.25 -4.21 25.08
CA LEU A 63 -14.43 -3.19 24.04
C LEU A 63 -14.45 -3.81 22.64
N LYS A 64 -15.13 -3.13 21.71
CA LYS A 64 -15.02 -3.42 20.28
C LYS A 64 -13.59 -3.16 19.77
N PRO A 65 -13.22 -3.72 18.61
CA PRO A 65 -11.88 -3.60 18.06
C PRO A 65 -11.37 -2.16 17.89
N LEU A 66 -12.13 -1.25 17.29
CA LEU A 66 -11.71 0.14 17.08
C LEU A 66 -11.40 0.90 18.38
N PRO A 67 -12.27 0.92 19.41
CA PRO A 67 -11.91 1.46 20.71
C PRO A 67 -10.69 0.79 21.36
N THR A 68 -10.54 -0.54 21.19
CA THR A 68 -9.35 -1.27 21.67
C THR A 68 -8.10 -0.82 20.93
N PHE A 69 -8.18 -0.66 19.61
CA PHE A 69 -7.09 -0.13 18.78
C PHE A 69 -6.71 1.28 19.20
N ASN A 70 -7.69 2.18 19.41
CA ASN A 70 -7.44 3.56 19.83
C ASN A 70 -6.65 3.61 21.16
N GLN A 71 -7.01 2.79 22.14
CA GLN A 71 -6.26 2.70 23.40
C GLN A 71 -4.83 2.22 23.18
N PHE A 72 -4.64 1.17 22.38
CA PHE A 72 -3.31 0.65 22.06
C PHE A 72 -2.48 1.67 21.27
N TYR A 73 -3.08 2.32 20.28
CA TYR A 73 -2.43 3.34 19.48
C TYR A 73 -1.94 4.51 20.33
N HIS A 74 -2.79 5.02 21.19
CA HIS A 74 -2.44 6.11 22.11
C HIS A 74 -1.27 5.74 23.03
N GLN A 75 -1.26 4.52 23.54
CA GLN A 75 -0.23 4.06 24.48
C GLN A 75 1.12 3.76 23.80
N TRP A 76 1.11 3.15 22.60
CA TRP A 76 2.30 2.54 22.01
C TRP A 76 2.74 3.16 20.69
N LEU A 77 1.85 3.74 19.90
CA LEU A 77 2.12 4.05 18.50
C LEU A 77 2.01 5.53 18.14
N GLN A 78 1.27 6.32 18.90
CA GLN A 78 0.99 7.73 18.61
C GLN A 78 2.26 8.59 18.50
N SER A 79 3.26 8.35 19.33
CA SER A 79 4.53 9.09 19.29
C SER A 79 5.42 8.72 18.10
N ILE A 80 5.15 7.57 17.46
CA ILE A 80 5.98 6.98 16.40
C ILE A 80 5.45 7.37 15.02
N PHE A 81 4.12 7.25 14.81
CA PHE A 81 3.48 7.44 13.53
C PHE A 81 2.75 8.78 13.43
N SER A 82 2.80 9.40 12.26
CA SER A 82 2.04 10.62 11.94
C SER A 82 0.69 10.31 11.32
N HIS A 83 0.58 9.20 10.58
CA HIS A 83 -0.61 8.77 9.86
C HIS A 83 -1.00 7.35 10.23
N VAL A 84 -2.31 7.08 10.21
CA VAL A 84 -2.86 5.73 10.29
C VAL A 84 -3.65 5.42 9.03
N HIS A 85 -3.18 4.44 8.27
CA HIS A 85 -3.93 3.81 7.21
C HIS A 85 -4.78 2.70 7.79
N LEU A 86 -6.07 2.96 7.94
CA LEU A 86 -7.06 1.93 8.25
C LEU A 86 -7.44 1.23 6.95
N LEU A 87 -7.06 -0.04 6.83
CA LEU A 87 -7.53 -0.93 5.76
C LEU A 87 -9.06 -1.01 5.81
N PRO A 88 -9.75 -1.44 4.75
CA PRO A 88 -11.19 -1.31 4.66
C PRO A 88 -11.90 -1.79 5.93
N PHE A 89 -12.54 -0.85 6.62
CA PHE A 89 -13.25 -1.04 7.90
C PHE A 89 -14.77 -1.00 7.74
N TYR A 90 -15.22 -0.99 6.50
CA TYR A 90 -16.63 -0.98 6.11
C TYR A 90 -17.27 -2.36 6.30
N PRO A 91 -18.60 -2.50 6.32
CA PRO A 91 -19.24 -3.81 6.19
C PRO A 91 -18.76 -4.54 4.94
N TRP A 92 -18.34 -5.79 5.10
CA TRP A 92 -17.70 -6.58 4.04
C TRP A 92 -18.14 -8.04 4.08
N SER A 93 -17.89 -8.79 3.01
CA SER A 93 -18.28 -10.20 2.89
C SER A 93 -17.11 -11.16 2.69
N SER A 94 -16.00 -10.69 2.12
CA SER A 94 -14.81 -11.50 1.86
C SER A 94 -13.55 -10.64 1.71
N ASP A 95 -12.39 -11.29 1.52
CA ASP A 95 -11.08 -10.68 1.30
C ASP A 95 -10.69 -9.66 2.39
N ASP A 96 -11.07 -9.96 3.66
CA ASP A 96 -10.76 -9.15 4.85
C ASP A 96 -11.02 -7.64 4.65
N GLY A 97 -12.20 -7.30 4.13
CA GLY A 97 -12.63 -5.91 3.94
C GLY A 97 -12.65 -5.43 2.49
N PHE A 98 -11.95 -6.08 1.55
CA PHE A 98 -11.87 -5.63 0.16
C PHE A 98 -13.05 -6.05 -0.71
N SER A 99 -14.02 -6.79 -0.19
CA SER A 99 -15.35 -6.98 -0.79
C SER A 99 -16.39 -6.19 0.01
N VAL A 100 -16.50 -4.91 -0.33
CA VAL A 100 -17.28 -3.93 0.45
C VAL A 100 -18.77 -4.11 0.21
N ILE A 101 -19.56 -4.24 1.30
CA ILE A 101 -21.02 -4.29 1.25
C ILE A 101 -21.61 -2.87 1.23
N ASP A 102 -21.09 -1.99 2.09
CA ASP A 102 -21.54 -0.59 2.18
C ASP A 102 -20.33 0.31 2.45
N TYR A 103 -20.02 1.18 1.51
CA TYR A 103 -18.87 2.08 1.58
C TYR A 103 -18.98 3.17 2.66
N GLN A 104 -20.19 3.50 3.10
CA GLN A 104 -20.43 4.67 3.94
C GLN A 104 -20.67 4.34 5.41
N GLN A 105 -20.68 3.07 5.77
CA GLN A 105 -20.82 2.57 7.12
C GLN A 105 -19.50 2.02 7.67
N VAL A 106 -19.38 2.01 8.98
CA VAL A 106 -18.35 1.23 9.68
C VAL A 106 -18.93 -0.14 9.99
N ALA A 107 -18.14 -1.21 9.83
CA ALA A 107 -18.54 -2.55 10.23
C ALA A 107 -18.94 -2.54 11.72
N SER A 108 -20.18 -2.95 12.02
CA SER A 108 -20.77 -2.82 13.35
C SER A 108 -20.01 -3.59 14.43
N GLU A 109 -19.36 -4.68 14.05
CA GLU A 109 -18.49 -5.48 14.89
C GLU A 109 -17.14 -4.80 15.19
N ALA A 110 -16.68 -3.90 14.32
CA ALA A 110 -15.42 -3.18 14.52
C ALA A 110 -15.58 -1.94 15.41
N GLY A 111 -16.66 -1.18 15.22
CA GLY A 111 -16.91 0.06 15.97
C GLY A 111 -17.87 1.00 15.26
N GLU A 112 -17.60 2.29 15.37
CA GLU A 112 -18.43 3.38 14.83
C GLU A 112 -17.57 4.50 14.24
N TRP A 113 -18.17 5.40 13.44
CA TRP A 113 -17.47 6.57 12.90
C TRP A 113 -16.87 7.46 14.00
N GLN A 114 -17.48 7.50 15.18
CA GLN A 114 -16.94 8.25 16.31
C GLN A 114 -15.57 7.73 16.76
N ASP A 115 -15.36 6.42 16.72
CA ASP A 115 -14.05 5.81 17.08
C ASP A 115 -12.96 6.24 16.09
N ILE A 116 -13.31 6.31 14.79
CA ILE A 116 -12.40 6.76 13.74
C ILE A 116 -12.10 8.26 13.88
N GLN A 117 -13.11 9.07 14.20
CA GLN A 117 -12.93 10.50 14.46
C GLN A 117 -12.01 10.75 15.67
N GLN A 118 -12.15 9.98 16.75
CA GLN A 118 -11.24 10.04 17.91
C GLN A 118 -9.80 9.71 17.53
N LEU A 119 -9.59 8.71 16.67
CA LEU A 119 -8.25 8.43 16.13
C LEU A 119 -7.71 9.62 15.33
N GLY A 120 -8.56 10.28 14.56
CA GLY A 120 -8.23 11.48 13.77
C GLY A 120 -7.85 12.71 14.60
N GLU A 121 -8.19 12.75 15.90
CA GLU A 121 -7.77 13.82 16.82
C GLU A 121 -6.26 13.76 17.15
N CYS A 122 -5.65 12.59 17.02
CA CYS A 122 -4.24 12.36 17.38
C CYS A 122 -3.38 11.81 16.24
N SER A 123 -3.95 11.60 15.05
CA SER A 123 -3.23 11.16 13.85
C SER A 123 -3.92 11.65 12.58
N HIS A 124 -3.19 11.70 11.47
CA HIS A 124 -3.77 11.87 10.16
C HIS A 124 -4.34 10.54 9.66
N LEU A 125 -5.46 10.57 8.96
CA LEU A 125 -6.16 9.35 8.53
C LEU A 125 -5.98 9.07 7.03
N MET A 126 -5.75 7.82 6.71
CA MET A 126 -5.72 7.30 5.36
C MET A 126 -6.77 6.21 5.21
N PHE A 127 -7.66 6.33 4.20
CA PHE A 127 -8.71 5.36 3.91
C PHE A 127 -8.53 4.72 2.54
N ASP A 128 -8.99 3.47 2.44
CA ASP A 128 -9.10 2.78 1.17
C ASP A 128 -10.37 3.18 0.42
N PHE A 129 -10.17 3.64 -0.80
CA PHE A 129 -11.23 3.80 -1.78
C PHE A 129 -11.19 2.59 -2.72
N VAL A 130 -11.97 1.56 -2.38
CA VAL A 130 -12.09 0.32 -3.15
C VAL A 130 -12.96 0.60 -4.37
N CYS A 131 -12.34 1.22 -5.39
CA CYS A 131 -13.07 1.86 -6.47
C CYS A 131 -13.42 0.93 -7.64
N ASN A 132 -12.78 -0.24 -7.75
CA ASN A 132 -13.00 -1.13 -8.89
C ASN A 132 -14.22 -2.02 -8.77
N HIS A 133 -14.57 -2.46 -7.57
CA HIS A 133 -15.56 -3.51 -7.32
C HIS A 133 -16.23 -3.35 -5.95
N MET A 134 -17.32 -4.08 -5.76
CA MET A 134 -17.97 -4.23 -4.47
C MET A 134 -18.56 -5.64 -4.27
N SER A 135 -19.02 -5.91 -3.05
CA SER A 135 -19.56 -7.21 -2.65
C SER A 135 -20.83 -7.59 -3.42
N ALA A 136 -20.93 -8.88 -3.75
CA ALA A 136 -22.18 -9.49 -4.22
C ALA A 136 -23.33 -9.40 -3.19
N LYS A 137 -23.03 -9.05 -1.93
CA LYS A 137 -24.03 -8.85 -0.87
C LYS A 137 -24.45 -7.39 -0.67
N SER A 138 -23.90 -6.46 -1.47
CA SER A 138 -24.22 -5.04 -1.40
C SER A 138 -25.67 -4.75 -1.82
N GLU A 139 -26.23 -3.65 -1.29
CA GLU A 139 -27.56 -3.20 -1.72
C GLU A 139 -27.59 -2.76 -3.19
N TRP A 140 -26.50 -2.17 -3.72
CA TRP A 140 -26.41 -1.84 -5.14
C TRP A 140 -26.53 -3.08 -6.00
N PHE A 141 -25.83 -4.18 -5.64
CA PHE A 141 -25.88 -5.42 -6.38
C PHE A 141 -27.25 -6.13 -6.28
N LYS A 142 -27.87 -6.12 -5.09
CA LYS A 142 -29.25 -6.64 -4.92
C LYS A 142 -30.23 -5.87 -5.78
N ASN A 143 -30.15 -4.55 -5.79
CA ASN A 143 -31.01 -3.68 -6.62
C ASN A 143 -30.81 -3.95 -8.12
N TYR A 144 -29.56 -4.16 -8.54
CA TYR A 144 -29.25 -4.58 -9.91
C TYR A 144 -29.92 -5.92 -10.28
N LEU A 145 -29.76 -6.96 -9.43
CA LEU A 145 -30.36 -8.28 -9.66
C LEU A 145 -31.89 -8.22 -9.68
N GLN A 146 -32.48 -7.35 -8.86
CA GLN A 146 -33.93 -7.10 -8.81
C GLN A 146 -34.43 -6.17 -9.92
N GLN A 147 -33.54 -5.69 -10.78
CA GLN A 147 -33.87 -4.75 -11.88
C GLN A 147 -34.57 -3.48 -11.39
N HIS A 148 -34.14 -2.97 -10.23
CA HIS A 148 -34.65 -1.69 -9.72
C HIS A 148 -34.21 -0.53 -10.61
N PRO A 149 -35.12 0.44 -10.89
CA PRO A 149 -34.79 1.62 -11.68
C PRO A 149 -33.58 2.39 -11.12
N GLY A 150 -32.65 2.73 -12.02
CA GLY A 150 -31.43 3.48 -11.67
C GLY A 150 -30.22 2.61 -11.37
N PHE A 151 -30.39 1.27 -11.32
CA PHE A 151 -29.28 0.33 -11.09
C PHE A 151 -28.98 -0.55 -12.32
N GLU A 152 -29.65 -0.36 -13.44
CA GLU A 152 -29.59 -1.20 -14.63
C GLU A 152 -28.15 -1.34 -15.18
N ASP A 153 -27.34 -0.29 -15.06
CA ASP A 153 -26.00 -0.18 -15.63
C ASP A 153 -24.88 -0.11 -14.55
N PHE A 154 -25.16 -0.51 -13.30
CA PHE A 154 -24.17 -0.44 -12.22
C PHE A 154 -23.05 -1.47 -12.35
N PHE A 155 -23.33 -2.60 -12.97
CA PHE A 155 -22.38 -3.70 -13.15
C PHE A 155 -22.27 -4.09 -14.62
N ILE A 156 -21.17 -4.78 -14.96
CA ILE A 156 -20.82 -5.08 -16.34
C ILE A 156 -21.27 -6.50 -16.69
N ALA A 157 -22.33 -6.61 -17.48
CA ALA A 157 -22.77 -7.86 -18.06
C ALA A 157 -22.11 -8.09 -19.43
N VAL A 158 -21.60 -9.29 -19.65
CA VAL A 158 -20.90 -9.67 -20.89
C VAL A 158 -21.45 -10.99 -21.40
N ASP A 159 -21.64 -11.10 -22.71
CA ASP A 159 -21.94 -12.36 -23.35
C ASP A 159 -20.76 -13.33 -23.13
N PRO A 160 -20.99 -14.54 -22.57
CA PRO A 160 -19.93 -15.51 -22.33
C PRO A 160 -19.19 -15.97 -23.58
N GLN A 161 -19.72 -15.71 -24.78
CA GLN A 161 -19.05 -15.99 -26.06
C GLN A 161 -18.11 -14.83 -26.51
N THR A 162 -18.11 -13.70 -25.80
CA THR A 162 -17.20 -12.59 -26.11
C THR A 162 -15.75 -13.01 -25.93
N ASP A 163 -14.91 -12.71 -26.92
CA ASP A 163 -13.47 -12.93 -26.79
C ASP A 163 -12.85 -11.97 -25.76
N LEU A 164 -12.46 -12.53 -24.62
CA LEU A 164 -11.80 -11.83 -23.52
C LEU A 164 -10.35 -12.30 -23.31
N SER A 165 -9.76 -12.96 -24.30
CA SER A 165 -8.40 -13.51 -24.22
C SER A 165 -7.33 -12.46 -24.00
N ALA A 166 -7.56 -11.22 -24.46
CA ALA A 166 -6.64 -10.09 -24.29
C ALA A 166 -6.67 -9.49 -22.86
N VAL A 167 -7.69 -9.81 -22.04
CA VAL A 167 -7.89 -9.18 -20.73
C VAL A 167 -6.84 -9.66 -19.74
N THR A 168 -6.21 -8.70 -19.06
CA THR A 168 -5.26 -8.98 -17.98
C THR A 168 -5.99 -9.53 -16.76
N ARG A 169 -5.57 -10.71 -16.30
CA ARG A 169 -6.18 -11.42 -15.17
C ARG A 169 -5.19 -11.51 -14.01
N PRO A 170 -5.44 -10.76 -12.93
CA PRO A 170 -4.54 -10.79 -11.78
C PRO A 170 -4.64 -12.08 -10.97
N ARG A 171 -5.75 -12.84 -11.14
CA ARG A 171 -6.02 -14.09 -10.42
C ARG A 171 -6.39 -15.23 -11.37
N ALA A 172 -6.24 -16.47 -10.89
CA ALA A 172 -6.57 -17.67 -11.65
C ALA A 172 -8.07 -18.02 -11.67
N LEU A 173 -8.93 -17.18 -11.08
CA LEU A 173 -10.38 -17.37 -11.01
C LEU A 173 -11.07 -16.98 -12.32
N PRO A 174 -12.28 -17.47 -12.62
CA PRO A 174 -13.05 -17.06 -13.79
C PRO A 174 -13.28 -15.55 -13.81
N LEU A 175 -13.12 -14.93 -15.00
CA LEU A 175 -13.35 -13.50 -15.17
C LEU A 175 -14.84 -13.14 -15.12
N LEU A 176 -15.70 -14.02 -15.60
CA LEU A 176 -17.15 -13.85 -15.60
C LEU A 176 -17.80 -14.83 -14.62
N THR A 177 -18.70 -14.31 -13.79
CA THR A 177 -19.49 -15.10 -12.85
C THR A 177 -20.98 -15.02 -13.22
N PRO A 178 -21.70 -16.16 -13.34
CA PRO A 178 -23.12 -16.17 -13.65
C PRO A 178 -23.96 -15.82 -12.42
N PHE A 179 -24.94 -14.92 -12.59
CA PHE A 179 -25.92 -14.54 -11.58
C PHE A 179 -27.35 -14.61 -12.13
N GLN A 180 -28.29 -15.01 -11.27
CA GLN A 180 -29.71 -15.05 -11.60
C GLN A 180 -30.35 -13.66 -11.38
N MET A 181 -31.03 -13.17 -12.41
CA MET A 181 -31.83 -11.93 -12.34
C MET A 181 -33.25 -12.23 -11.84
N ARG A 182 -33.99 -11.18 -11.48
CA ARG A 182 -35.40 -11.28 -11.04
C ARG A 182 -36.30 -11.98 -12.06
N ASP A 183 -36.07 -11.78 -13.34
CA ASP A 183 -36.82 -12.38 -14.44
C ASP A 183 -36.39 -13.83 -14.77
N HIS A 184 -35.57 -14.44 -13.89
CA HIS A 184 -34.98 -15.77 -14.04
C HIS A 184 -33.98 -15.90 -15.20
N SER A 185 -33.61 -14.82 -15.89
CA SER A 185 -32.49 -14.84 -16.83
C SER A 185 -31.15 -14.94 -16.09
N THR A 186 -30.17 -15.52 -16.75
CA THR A 186 -28.78 -15.55 -16.23
C THR A 186 -27.97 -14.48 -16.92
N ARG A 187 -27.28 -13.62 -16.13
CA ARG A 187 -26.27 -12.69 -16.64
C ARG A 187 -24.90 -13.11 -16.16
N HIS A 188 -23.91 -13.01 -17.06
CA HIS A 188 -22.51 -13.23 -16.73
C HIS A 188 -21.87 -11.86 -16.44
N LEU A 189 -21.50 -11.66 -15.18
CA LEU A 189 -20.98 -10.39 -14.72
C LEU A 189 -19.47 -10.42 -14.56
N TRP A 190 -18.86 -9.28 -14.81
CA TRP A 190 -17.41 -9.10 -14.72
C TRP A 190 -16.94 -9.14 -13.25
N THR A 191 -16.00 -10.04 -12.96
CA THR A 191 -15.44 -10.30 -11.64
C THR A 191 -13.92 -10.45 -11.75
N THR A 192 -13.21 -9.35 -11.78
CA THR A 192 -11.74 -9.33 -11.95
C THR A 192 -11.03 -10.15 -10.90
N PHE A 193 -11.45 -10.06 -9.62
CA PHE A 193 -10.74 -10.63 -8.48
C PHE A 193 -11.38 -11.90 -7.93
N SER A 194 -12.68 -11.93 -7.70
CA SER A 194 -13.43 -13.11 -7.21
C SER A 194 -14.92 -12.98 -7.51
N ASP A 195 -15.65 -14.07 -7.35
CA ASP A 195 -17.11 -14.15 -7.53
C ASP A 195 -17.91 -13.30 -6.52
N ASP A 196 -17.28 -12.84 -5.44
CA ASP A 196 -17.86 -11.91 -4.46
C ASP A 196 -17.37 -10.46 -4.65
N GLN A 197 -16.56 -10.17 -5.66
CA GLN A 197 -16.04 -8.83 -5.98
C GLN A 197 -16.51 -8.46 -7.39
N ILE A 198 -17.70 -7.84 -7.46
CA ILE A 198 -18.37 -7.55 -8.73
C ILE A 198 -17.87 -6.18 -9.23
N ASP A 199 -17.31 -6.14 -10.42
CA ASP A 199 -16.73 -4.93 -10.99
C ASP A 199 -17.79 -3.89 -11.31
N LEU A 200 -17.53 -2.65 -10.89
CA LEU A 200 -18.37 -1.49 -11.13
C LEU A 200 -18.26 -1.00 -12.57
N ASN A 201 -19.38 -0.60 -13.16
CA ASN A 201 -19.46 -0.13 -14.52
C ASN A 201 -19.25 1.40 -14.63
N TYR A 202 -18.01 1.84 -14.73
CA TYR A 202 -17.70 3.27 -14.89
C TYR A 202 -18.13 3.87 -16.25
N ARG A 203 -18.66 3.08 -17.17
CA ARG A 203 -19.33 3.63 -18.37
C ARG A 203 -20.64 4.33 -18.01
N SER A 204 -21.23 3.98 -16.85
CA SER A 204 -22.44 4.61 -16.33
C SER A 204 -22.10 5.90 -15.58
N PRO A 205 -22.62 7.08 -15.99
CA PRO A 205 -22.49 8.31 -15.22
C PRO A 205 -23.03 8.21 -13.79
N GLU A 206 -24.09 7.41 -13.55
CA GLU A 206 -24.66 7.24 -12.22
C GLU A 206 -23.71 6.45 -11.29
N VAL A 207 -22.93 5.50 -11.80
CA VAL A 207 -21.86 4.81 -11.04
C VAL A 207 -20.77 5.80 -10.64
N LEU A 208 -20.31 6.64 -11.56
CA LEU A 208 -19.33 7.68 -11.23
C LEU A 208 -19.87 8.62 -10.14
N LEU A 209 -21.10 9.10 -10.26
CA LEU A 209 -21.73 9.98 -9.27
C LEU A 209 -21.84 9.30 -7.89
N ALA A 210 -22.23 8.02 -7.85
CA ALA A 210 -22.32 7.25 -6.63
C ALA A 210 -20.94 7.07 -5.97
N MET A 211 -19.90 6.78 -6.74
CA MET A 211 -18.54 6.66 -6.23
C MET A 211 -17.92 8.00 -5.81
N VAL A 212 -18.30 9.09 -6.47
CA VAL A 212 -17.96 10.45 -5.99
C VAL A 212 -18.61 10.73 -4.63
N ASP A 213 -19.87 10.34 -4.41
CA ASP A 213 -20.52 10.46 -3.09
C ASP A 213 -19.75 9.69 -2.00
N VAL A 214 -19.25 8.49 -2.31
CA VAL A 214 -18.38 7.72 -1.40
C VAL A 214 -17.11 8.49 -1.07
N LEU A 215 -16.40 8.99 -2.08
CA LEU A 215 -15.17 9.77 -1.89
C LEU A 215 -15.42 11.02 -1.03
N LEU A 216 -16.49 11.78 -1.33
CA LEU A 216 -16.85 12.97 -0.57
C LEU A 216 -17.21 12.65 0.88
N CYS A 217 -17.85 11.49 1.12
CA CYS A 217 -18.11 10.99 2.47
C CYS A 217 -16.80 10.74 3.23
N TYR A 218 -15.82 10.08 2.62
CA TYR A 218 -14.52 9.82 3.25
C TYR A 218 -13.79 11.11 3.60
N LEU A 219 -13.78 12.07 2.70
CA LEU A 219 -13.17 13.39 2.94
C LEU A 219 -13.88 14.13 4.10
N ALA A 220 -15.21 14.08 4.15
CA ALA A 220 -15.99 14.67 5.24
C ALA A 220 -15.80 13.95 6.59
N LYS A 221 -15.40 12.67 6.56
CA LYS A 221 -15.07 11.86 7.74
C LYS A 221 -13.61 11.99 8.17
N GLY A 222 -12.81 12.83 7.50
CA GLY A 222 -11.46 13.17 7.90
C GLY A 222 -10.35 12.43 7.17
N ALA A 223 -10.63 11.75 6.06
CA ALA A 223 -9.58 11.19 5.23
C ALA A 223 -8.68 12.29 4.67
N GLU A 224 -7.38 12.24 4.98
CA GLU A 224 -6.37 13.15 4.46
C GLU A 224 -5.52 12.48 3.37
N TYR A 225 -5.38 11.16 3.44
CA TYR A 225 -4.79 10.31 2.40
C TYR A 225 -5.88 9.36 1.90
N VAL A 226 -5.98 9.19 0.58
CA VAL A 226 -6.94 8.30 -0.07
C VAL A 226 -6.18 7.34 -0.97
N ARG A 227 -6.24 6.04 -0.64
CA ARG A 227 -5.66 4.97 -1.45
C ARG A 227 -6.68 4.50 -2.47
N LEU A 228 -6.37 4.64 -3.75
CA LEU A 228 -7.18 4.10 -4.84
C LEU A 228 -6.78 2.63 -5.06
N ASP A 229 -7.56 1.73 -4.49
CA ASP A 229 -7.32 0.29 -4.55
C ASP A 229 -7.63 -0.27 -5.94
N ALA A 230 -6.71 -1.10 -6.47
CA ALA A 230 -6.84 -1.78 -7.76
C ALA A 230 -7.25 -0.85 -8.92
N VAL A 231 -6.86 0.40 -8.85
CA VAL A 231 -7.34 1.49 -9.72
C VAL A 231 -7.10 1.25 -11.20
N GLY A 232 -6.07 0.49 -11.56
CA GLY A 232 -5.73 0.18 -12.95
C GLY A 232 -6.83 -0.53 -13.74
N PHE A 233 -7.76 -1.19 -13.04
CA PHE A 233 -8.82 -2.00 -13.64
C PHE A 233 -10.16 -1.26 -13.82
N MET A 234 -10.30 0.01 -13.45
CA MET A 234 -11.61 0.69 -13.40
C MET A 234 -12.36 0.70 -14.72
N TRP A 235 -11.68 0.97 -15.84
CA TRP A 235 -12.34 0.98 -17.15
C TRP A 235 -12.15 -0.34 -17.89
N LYS A 236 -13.24 -0.92 -18.40
CA LYS A 236 -13.24 -2.16 -19.17
C LYS A 236 -13.67 -1.89 -20.61
N GLU A 237 -12.90 -2.45 -21.53
CA GLU A 237 -13.20 -2.39 -22.97
C GLU A 237 -12.82 -3.74 -23.59
N PRO A 238 -13.82 -4.62 -23.88
CA PRO A 238 -13.55 -5.91 -24.51
C PRO A 238 -12.69 -5.77 -25.77
N GLY A 239 -11.74 -6.68 -25.95
CA GLY A 239 -10.74 -6.60 -27.04
C GLY A 239 -9.46 -5.84 -26.65
N THR A 240 -9.40 -5.29 -25.43
CA THR A 240 -8.19 -4.67 -24.87
C THR A 240 -7.68 -5.44 -23.65
N SER A 241 -6.56 -5.01 -23.09
CA SER A 241 -6.04 -5.57 -21.83
C SER A 241 -6.92 -5.30 -20.60
N CYS A 242 -7.85 -4.34 -20.68
CA CYS A 242 -8.71 -3.87 -19.58
C CYS A 242 -7.94 -3.46 -18.31
N ILE A 243 -6.69 -3.06 -18.48
CA ILE A 243 -5.85 -2.47 -17.44
C ILE A 243 -5.06 -1.31 -18.03
N HIS A 244 -4.84 -0.25 -17.25
CA HIS A 244 -4.09 0.95 -17.65
C HIS A 244 -4.67 1.69 -18.88
N LEU A 245 -5.96 1.57 -19.12
CA LEU A 245 -6.59 2.22 -20.25
C LEU A 245 -6.64 3.74 -20.04
N GLU A 246 -6.62 4.50 -21.13
CA GLU A 246 -6.66 5.97 -21.13
C GLU A 246 -7.81 6.52 -20.27
N LYS A 247 -8.99 5.92 -20.38
CA LYS A 247 -10.16 6.36 -19.59
C LYS A 247 -10.01 6.05 -18.10
N THR A 248 -9.23 5.06 -17.71
CA THR A 248 -8.85 4.86 -16.29
C THR A 248 -8.02 6.03 -15.80
N HIS A 249 -7.01 6.45 -16.55
CA HIS A 249 -6.21 7.64 -16.21
C HIS A 249 -7.05 8.92 -16.18
N LEU A 250 -7.96 9.12 -17.14
CA LEU A 250 -8.88 10.26 -17.14
C LEU A 250 -9.78 10.29 -15.90
N ILE A 251 -10.27 9.14 -15.43
CA ILE A 251 -11.05 9.06 -14.19
C ILE A 251 -10.19 9.47 -12.98
N ILE A 252 -8.93 9.04 -12.91
CA ILE A 252 -8.02 9.45 -11.84
C ILE A 252 -7.80 10.96 -11.87
N LYS A 253 -7.58 11.54 -13.04
CA LYS A 253 -7.44 13.01 -13.24
C LYS A 253 -8.70 13.75 -12.81
N LEU A 254 -9.87 13.20 -13.11
CA LEU A 254 -11.15 13.73 -12.66
C LEU A 254 -11.26 13.72 -11.13
N LEU A 255 -10.98 12.57 -10.48
CA LEU A 255 -10.99 12.43 -9.02
C LEU A 255 -9.98 13.38 -8.37
N ARG A 256 -8.77 13.52 -8.94
CA ARG A 256 -7.79 14.51 -8.49
C ARG A 256 -8.34 15.92 -8.57
N SER A 257 -8.95 16.31 -9.68
CA SER A 257 -9.54 17.65 -9.85
C SER A 257 -10.72 17.91 -8.90
N ILE A 258 -11.50 16.89 -8.57
CA ILE A 258 -12.56 16.96 -7.57
C ILE A 258 -11.95 17.21 -6.19
N ILE A 259 -10.98 16.42 -5.77
CA ILE A 259 -10.30 16.55 -4.47
C ILE A 259 -9.65 17.92 -4.33
N ASP A 260 -8.89 18.38 -5.33
CA ASP A 260 -8.27 19.71 -5.32
C ASP A 260 -9.30 20.85 -5.20
N ASN A 261 -10.54 20.58 -5.62
CA ASN A 261 -11.65 21.56 -5.52
C ASN A 261 -12.30 21.58 -4.12
N VAL A 262 -12.51 20.43 -3.50
CA VAL A 262 -13.31 20.32 -2.27
C VAL A 262 -12.47 20.15 -1.00
N ALA A 263 -11.27 19.55 -1.13
CA ALA A 263 -10.39 19.20 -0.02
C ALA A 263 -8.91 19.41 -0.42
N PRO A 264 -8.50 20.65 -0.76
CA PRO A 264 -7.13 20.93 -1.15
C PRO A 264 -6.14 20.50 -0.06
N GLY A 265 -5.06 19.83 -0.48
CA GLY A 265 -4.05 19.22 0.43
C GLY A 265 -4.30 17.75 0.75
N THR A 266 -5.43 17.18 0.39
CA THR A 266 -5.64 15.72 0.45
C THR A 266 -4.76 15.03 -0.58
N VAL A 267 -4.14 13.93 -0.18
CA VAL A 267 -3.18 13.16 -0.99
C VAL A 267 -3.86 11.93 -1.59
N ILE A 268 -3.76 11.78 -2.91
CA ILE A 268 -4.17 10.57 -3.61
C ILE A 268 -2.96 9.65 -3.75
N ILE A 269 -3.18 8.37 -3.43
CA ILE A 269 -2.19 7.31 -3.55
C ILE A 269 -2.76 6.22 -4.45
N THR A 270 -2.06 5.85 -5.54
CA THR A 270 -2.49 4.74 -6.40
C THR A 270 -1.82 3.44 -5.99
N GLU A 271 -2.61 2.38 -6.04
CA GLU A 271 -2.18 1.01 -5.80
C GLU A 271 -2.34 0.19 -7.07
N THR A 272 -1.18 -0.17 -7.67
CA THR A 272 -1.10 -1.03 -8.86
C THR A 272 0.13 -1.93 -8.76
N ASN A 273 -0.11 -3.22 -8.51
CA ASN A 273 0.95 -4.23 -8.39
C ASN A 273 1.34 -4.77 -9.77
N VAL A 274 2.09 -3.96 -10.50
CA VAL A 274 2.50 -4.19 -11.89
C VAL A 274 4.00 -3.87 -12.05
N PRO A 275 4.62 -4.16 -13.19
CA PRO A 275 5.98 -3.73 -13.46
C PRO A 275 6.19 -2.22 -13.22
N HIS A 276 7.37 -1.83 -12.77
CA HIS A 276 7.69 -0.46 -12.37
C HIS A 276 7.29 0.59 -13.42
N LYS A 277 7.58 0.31 -14.70
CA LYS A 277 7.25 1.21 -15.82
C LYS A 277 5.75 1.55 -15.88
N ASP A 278 4.89 0.57 -15.67
CA ASP A 278 3.45 0.76 -15.75
C ASP A 278 2.92 1.45 -14.48
N ASN A 279 3.54 1.15 -13.33
CA ASN A 279 3.18 1.73 -12.04
C ASN A 279 3.45 3.25 -12.00
N ILE A 280 4.61 3.71 -12.48
CA ILE A 280 4.97 5.14 -12.47
C ILE A 280 4.11 5.99 -13.42
N ALA A 281 3.42 5.38 -14.38
CA ALA A 281 2.50 6.09 -15.27
C ALA A 281 1.35 6.78 -14.51
N TYR A 282 1.02 6.30 -13.31
CA TYR A 282 -0.04 6.88 -12.45
C TYR A 282 0.37 8.18 -11.75
N PHE A 283 1.58 8.64 -11.89
CA PHE A 283 1.95 10.03 -11.58
C PHE A 283 1.38 11.02 -12.61
N GLY A 284 0.96 10.55 -13.80
CA GLY A 284 0.50 11.39 -14.88
C GLY A 284 1.58 12.40 -15.32
N ALA A 285 1.18 13.66 -15.48
CA ALA A 285 2.11 14.77 -15.77
C ALA A 285 2.83 15.29 -14.50
N GLY A 286 2.53 14.74 -13.33
CA GLY A 286 3.12 15.12 -12.04
C GLY A 286 2.27 16.10 -11.20
N ASP A 287 1.13 16.54 -11.74
CA ASP A 287 0.20 17.44 -11.05
C ASP A 287 -1.28 17.14 -11.34
N ASP A 288 -1.57 16.10 -12.08
CA ASP A 288 -2.92 15.80 -12.58
C ASP A 288 -3.48 14.42 -12.18
N GLU A 289 -2.64 13.48 -11.72
CA GLU A 289 -3.05 12.17 -11.24
C GLU A 289 -2.64 11.97 -9.76
N ALA A 290 -1.99 10.84 -9.42
CA ALA A 290 -1.60 10.54 -8.06
C ALA A 290 -0.50 11.49 -7.53
N HIS A 291 -0.60 11.82 -6.25
CA HIS A 291 0.50 12.48 -5.52
C HIS A 291 1.57 11.47 -5.13
N MET A 292 1.14 10.26 -4.76
CA MET A 292 2.04 9.17 -4.41
C MET A 292 1.65 7.91 -5.16
N VAL A 293 2.67 7.10 -5.46
CA VAL A 293 2.51 5.78 -6.07
C VAL A 293 3.16 4.77 -5.15
N TYR A 294 2.49 3.64 -4.91
CA TYR A 294 3.04 2.53 -4.14
C TYR A 294 4.32 2.03 -4.77
N GLN A 295 5.42 1.97 -4.01
CA GLN A 295 6.72 1.50 -4.50
C GLN A 295 6.81 -0.02 -4.38
N PHE A 296 6.11 -0.72 -5.25
CA PHE A 296 6.03 -2.19 -5.23
C PHE A 296 7.34 -2.92 -5.53
N SER A 297 8.31 -2.25 -6.19
CA SER A 297 9.61 -2.87 -6.46
C SER A 297 10.51 -2.93 -5.23
N LEU A 298 10.33 -2.02 -4.25
CA LEU A 298 11.20 -1.94 -3.08
C LEU A 298 11.14 -3.19 -2.17
N PRO A 299 9.95 -3.71 -1.77
CA PRO A 299 9.86 -4.86 -0.89
C PRO A 299 10.62 -6.10 -1.41
N PRO A 300 10.38 -6.57 -2.64
CA PRO A 300 11.06 -7.75 -3.14
C PRO A 300 12.55 -7.51 -3.46
N LEU A 301 12.96 -6.29 -3.83
CA LEU A 301 14.37 -5.97 -4.08
C LEU A 301 15.19 -5.91 -2.78
N VAL A 302 14.65 -5.33 -1.71
CA VAL A 302 15.30 -5.35 -0.39
C VAL A 302 15.40 -6.79 0.12
N LEU A 303 14.33 -7.57 -0.01
CA LEU A 303 14.32 -8.98 0.34
C LEU A 303 15.39 -9.77 -0.44
N HIS A 304 15.45 -9.58 -1.76
CA HIS A 304 16.46 -10.20 -2.61
C HIS A 304 17.89 -9.82 -2.17
N ALA A 305 18.13 -8.52 -1.90
CA ALA A 305 19.45 -8.04 -1.47
C ALA A 305 19.91 -8.71 -0.16
N VAL A 306 19.02 -8.85 0.82
CA VAL A 306 19.33 -9.48 2.10
C VAL A 306 19.51 -10.99 1.96
N GLN A 307 18.64 -11.67 1.20
CA GLN A 307 18.72 -13.12 0.99
C GLN A 307 19.95 -13.54 0.19
N LYS A 308 20.29 -12.78 -0.85
CA LYS A 308 21.49 -13.04 -1.68
C LYS A 308 22.77 -12.41 -1.11
N GLN A 309 22.65 -11.58 -0.06
CA GLN A 309 23.75 -10.77 0.48
C GLN A 309 24.45 -9.94 -0.60
N ASN A 310 23.65 -9.41 -1.53
CA ASN A 310 24.12 -8.65 -2.70
C ASN A 310 23.19 -7.46 -2.98
N VAL A 311 23.75 -6.26 -3.00
CA VAL A 311 23.04 -5.00 -3.15
C VAL A 311 22.95 -4.50 -4.60
N GLU A 312 23.61 -5.16 -5.56
CA GLU A 312 23.79 -4.63 -6.92
C GLU A 312 22.46 -4.38 -7.64
N ALA A 313 21.53 -5.34 -7.59
CA ALA A 313 20.24 -5.19 -8.25
C ALA A 313 19.38 -4.06 -7.64
N LEU A 314 19.37 -3.96 -6.31
CA LEU A 314 18.69 -2.89 -5.59
C LEU A 314 19.28 -1.52 -5.95
N CYS A 315 20.62 -1.39 -5.94
CA CYS A 315 21.29 -0.14 -6.28
C CYS A 315 21.06 0.25 -7.76
N ALA A 316 21.19 -0.69 -8.68
CA ALA A 316 20.98 -0.45 -10.12
C ALA A 316 19.57 0.06 -10.43
N TRP A 317 18.56 -0.50 -9.78
CA TRP A 317 17.19 -0.03 -9.91
C TRP A 317 17.02 1.36 -9.27
N ALA A 318 17.49 1.54 -8.05
CA ALA A 318 17.26 2.76 -7.27
C ALA A 318 17.98 4.00 -7.86
N GLN A 319 19.11 3.82 -8.54
CA GLN A 319 19.82 4.89 -9.27
C GLN A 319 18.98 5.52 -10.39
N ASN A 320 17.98 4.81 -10.89
CA ASN A 320 17.12 5.26 -11.98
C ASN A 320 15.76 5.79 -11.48
N LEU A 321 15.56 5.93 -10.18
CA LEU A 321 14.33 6.50 -9.65
C LEU A 321 14.24 7.98 -9.98
N THR A 322 13.16 8.36 -10.64
CA THR A 322 12.86 9.75 -11.00
C THR A 322 11.41 10.06 -10.71
N LEU A 323 11.14 11.30 -10.31
CA LEU A 323 9.79 11.83 -10.12
C LEU A 323 9.49 12.86 -11.19
N PRO A 324 8.25 12.93 -11.71
CA PRO A 324 7.90 13.88 -12.77
C PRO A 324 7.83 15.33 -12.27
N SER A 325 7.62 15.54 -10.97
CA SER A 325 7.54 16.89 -10.38
C SER A 325 7.79 16.87 -8.88
N SER A 326 7.96 18.05 -8.27
CA SER A 326 8.01 18.24 -6.81
C SER A 326 6.67 18.08 -6.11
N ASN A 327 5.57 17.89 -6.86
CA ASN A 327 4.24 17.61 -6.30
C ASN A 327 3.94 16.11 -6.20
N THR A 328 4.96 15.29 -6.46
CA THR A 328 4.84 13.83 -6.42
C THR A 328 5.94 13.22 -5.56
N THR A 329 5.66 12.10 -4.91
CA THR A 329 6.66 11.31 -4.20
C THR A 329 6.26 9.84 -4.12
N TRP A 330 7.13 9.00 -3.56
CA TRP A 330 6.88 7.57 -3.39
C TRP A 330 6.15 7.28 -2.09
N PHE A 331 5.24 6.31 -2.12
CA PHE A 331 4.73 5.65 -0.94
C PHE A 331 5.50 4.35 -0.75
N ASN A 332 6.50 4.40 0.13
CA ASN A 332 7.44 3.30 0.34
C ASN A 332 6.97 2.36 1.44
N PHE A 333 7.09 1.06 1.23
CA PHE A 333 6.76 0.03 2.22
C PHE A 333 7.61 -1.23 1.99
N LEU A 334 7.71 -2.10 2.99
CA LEU A 334 8.29 -3.43 2.86
C LEU A 334 7.26 -4.54 3.00
N ALA A 335 6.24 -4.32 3.83
CA ALA A 335 5.16 -5.26 4.06
C ALA A 335 3.82 -4.52 4.14
N SER A 336 2.76 -5.21 3.79
CA SER A 336 1.37 -4.80 3.95
C SER A 336 0.51 -6.02 4.28
N HIS A 337 -0.81 -5.87 4.24
CA HIS A 337 -1.79 -6.96 4.37
C HIS A 337 -1.75 -7.95 3.19
N ASP A 338 -1.16 -7.56 2.06
CA ASP A 338 -0.93 -8.43 0.90
C ASP A 338 0.34 -9.26 1.07
N GLY A 339 0.52 -10.24 0.21
CA GLY A 339 1.80 -10.90 0.05
C GLY A 339 2.82 -10.03 -0.71
N ILE A 340 4.05 -10.48 -0.76
CA ILE A 340 5.12 -9.81 -1.51
C ILE A 340 4.89 -10.09 -3.00
N GLY A 341 4.59 -9.05 -3.77
CA GLY A 341 4.35 -9.15 -5.21
C GLY A 341 5.63 -9.43 -6.00
N LEU A 342 5.55 -10.30 -6.98
CA LEU A 342 6.68 -10.66 -7.85
C LEU A 342 6.65 -9.97 -9.21
N ASN A 343 5.50 -9.49 -9.66
CA ASN A 343 5.38 -8.74 -10.92
C ASN A 343 6.32 -7.53 -11.00
N PRO A 344 6.54 -6.76 -9.93
CA PRO A 344 7.46 -5.63 -9.93
C PRO A 344 8.93 -5.98 -10.16
N LEU A 345 9.33 -7.23 -9.97
CA LEU A 345 10.69 -7.71 -10.27
C LEU A 345 10.92 -8.02 -11.75
N ARG A 346 9.84 -8.21 -12.52
CA ARG A 346 9.94 -8.56 -13.94
C ARG A 346 10.58 -7.42 -14.73
N GLY A 347 11.62 -7.74 -15.47
CA GLY A 347 12.45 -6.76 -16.16
C GLY A 347 13.55 -6.11 -15.29
N LEU A 348 13.53 -6.34 -13.97
CA LEU A 348 14.59 -5.91 -13.04
C LEU A 348 15.54 -7.06 -12.68
N LEU A 349 15.00 -8.25 -12.52
CA LEU A 349 15.76 -9.48 -12.28
C LEU A 349 15.49 -10.51 -13.39
N PRO A 350 16.46 -11.39 -13.69
CA PRO A 350 16.21 -12.58 -14.50
C PRO A 350 15.13 -13.47 -13.87
N GLU A 351 14.30 -14.11 -14.68
CA GLU A 351 13.24 -15.01 -14.18
C GLU A 351 13.81 -16.16 -13.33
N SER A 352 15.00 -16.65 -13.65
CA SER A 352 15.70 -17.66 -12.86
C SER A 352 15.99 -17.20 -11.43
N GLU A 353 16.40 -15.94 -11.23
CA GLU A 353 16.65 -15.39 -9.90
C GLU A 353 15.37 -15.20 -9.09
N ILE A 354 14.27 -14.82 -9.78
CA ILE A 354 12.96 -14.72 -9.15
C ILE A 354 12.51 -16.10 -8.64
N LEU A 355 12.64 -17.14 -9.48
CA LEU A 355 12.29 -18.51 -9.10
C LEU A 355 13.17 -19.06 -7.98
N GLU A 356 14.47 -18.79 -8.00
CA GLU A 356 15.39 -19.16 -6.91
C GLU A 356 14.98 -18.50 -5.58
N LEU A 357 14.59 -17.22 -5.61
CA LEU A 357 14.10 -16.51 -4.42
C LEU A 357 12.82 -17.15 -3.87
N VAL A 358 11.88 -17.46 -4.76
CA VAL A 358 10.61 -18.13 -4.41
C VAL A 358 10.89 -19.49 -3.77
N GLU A 359 11.73 -20.30 -4.39
CA GLU A 359 12.08 -21.65 -3.90
C GLU A 359 12.76 -21.59 -2.53
N ALA A 360 13.72 -20.69 -2.36
CA ALA A 360 14.41 -20.50 -1.08
C ALA A 360 13.43 -20.12 0.04
N LEU A 361 12.49 -19.22 -0.23
CA LEU A 361 11.49 -18.79 0.76
C LEU A 361 10.45 -19.89 1.06
N GLN A 362 10.07 -20.70 0.07
CA GLN A 362 9.20 -21.87 0.30
C GLN A 362 9.86 -22.90 1.21
N GLN A 363 11.16 -23.14 1.03
CA GLN A 363 11.93 -24.04 1.91
C GLN A 363 11.94 -23.54 3.36
N GLU A 364 11.92 -22.22 3.56
CA GLU A 364 11.83 -21.58 4.88
C GLU A 364 10.40 -21.46 5.41
N GLY A 365 9.39 -21.88 4.63
CA GLY A 365 7.99 -21.97 5.08
C GLY A 365 7.05 -20.88 4.55
N ALA A 366 7.47 -20.10 3.59
CA ALA A 366 6.58 -19.18 2.89
C ALA A 366 5.57 -19.95 2.02
N LEU A 367 4.38 -19.37 1.85
CA LEU A 367 3.33 -19.87 0.97
C LEU A 367 3.31 -19.04 -0.31
N VAL A 368 3.09 -19.69 -1.45
CA VAL A 368 3.15 -19.00 -2.75
C VAL A 368 1.82 -19.11 -3.47
N ASN A 369 1.33 -17.99 -3.97
CA ASN A 369 0.19 -17.95 -4.87
C ASN A 369 0.67 -17.99 -6.32
N TRP A 370 0.11 -18.92 -7.10
CA TRP A 370 0.44 -19.18 -8.49
C TRP A 370 -0.66 -18.70 -9.41
N LYS A 371 -0.31 -18.20 -10.58
CA LYS A 371 -1.25 -17.93 -11.67
C LYS A 371 -1.01 -18.88 -12.83
N ASN A 372 -2.08 -19.20 -13.56
CA ASN A 372 -1.99 -19.93 -14.81
C ASN A 372 -1.66 -18.96 -15.96
N ASN A 373 -0.73 -19.32 -16.79
CA ASN A 373 -0.37 -18.57 -17.99
C ASN A 373 -1.16 -19.06 -19.20
N PRO A 374 -1.32 -18.24 -20.26
CA PRO A 374 -2.04 -18.62 -21.47
C PRO A 374 -1.48 -19.86 -22.19
N ASP A 375 -0.19 -20.13 -22.03
CA ASP A 375 0.52 -21.29 -22.58
C ASP A 375 0.34 -22.59 -21.79
N GLY A 376 -0.48 -22.58 -20.73
CA GLY A 376 -0.72 -23.72 -19.84
C GLY A 376 0.33 -23.90 -18.73
N THR A 377 1.37 -23.08 -18.69
CA THR A 377 2.35 -23.10 -17.60
C THR A 377 1.82 -22.35 -16.37
N ARG A 378 2.52 -22.46 -15.24
CA ARG A 378 2.23 -21.71 -14.01
C ARG A 378 3.41 -20.84 -13.63
N SER A 379 3.11 -19.62 -13.16
CA SER A 379 4.14 -18.73 -12.62
C SER A 379 3.73 -18.19 -11.24
N PRO A 380 4.69 -18.03 -10.32
CA PRO A 380 4.41 -17.42 -9.04
C PRO A 380 4.12 -15.91 -9.24
N TYR A 381 3.15 -15.38 -8.50
CA TYR A 381 2.86 -13.95 -8.56
C TYR A 381 2.93 -13.26 -7.21
N GLU A 382 2.84 -14.00 -6.10
CA GLU A 382 2.84 -13.46 -4.75
C GLU A 382 3.42 -14.47 -3.75
N ILE A 383 4.29 -13.99 -2.86
CA ILE A 383 4.83 -14.76 -1.73
C ILE A 383 4.11 -14.31 -0.46
N ASN A 384 3.48 -15.23 0.24
CA ASN A 384 2.77 -15.01 1.49
C ASN A 384 3.63 -15.44 2.67
N VAL A 385 4.09 -14.47 3.43
CA VAL A 385 5.02 -14.64 4.54
C VAL A 385 5.05 -13.33 5.34
N THR A 386 5.32 -13.36 6.65
CA THR A 386 5.69 -12.13 7.34
C THR A 386 7.07 -11.66 6.85
N TYR A 387 7.29 -10.34 6.79
CA TYR A 387 8.58 -9.82 6.34
C TYR A 387 9.73 -10.24 7.26
N MET A 388 9.43 -10.43 8.56
CA MET A 388 10.36 -10.99 9.55
C MET A 388 10.86 -12.37 9.14
N ASP A 389 9.95 -13.27 8.81
CA ASP A 389 10.31 -14.63 8.41
C ASP A 389 10.88 -14.71 6.99
N ALA A 390 10.50 -13.79 6.11
CA ALA A 390 11.07 -13.67 4.78
C ALA A 390 12.57 -13.29 4.80
N LEU A 391 12.97 -12.43 5.72
CA LEU A 391 14.36 -11.98 5.87
C LEU A 391 15.26 -13.00 6.61
N SER A 392 14.68 -13.94 7.35
CA SER A 392 15.40 -14.83 8.27
C SER A 392 15.34 -16.28 7.81
N ARG A 393 16.18 -17.11 8.40
CA ARG A 393 16.10 -18.57 8.28
C ARG A 393 15.48 -19.15 9.54
N ARG A 394 14.97 -20.39 9.47
CA ARG A 394 14.36 -21.05 10.63
C ARG A 394 15.30 -21.16 11.82
N GLU A 395 16.58 -21.42 11.55
CA GLU A 395 17.65 -21.57 12.54
C GLU A 395 18.27 -20.25 13.02
N SER A 396 17.90 -19.10 12.45
CA SER A 396 18.47 -17.81 12.88
C SER A 396 18.09 -17.53 14.35
N SER A 397 19.05 -16.98 15.11
CA SER A 397 18.76 -16.48 16.46
C SER A 397 17.86 -15.24 16.41
N ASP A 398 17.23 -14.89 17.52
CA ASP A 398 16.39 -13.71 17.61
C ASP A 398 17.18 -12.41 17.41
N GLU A 399 18.46 -12.38 17.83
CA GLU A 399 19.36 -11.25 17.56
C GLU A 399 19.63 -11.09 16.07
N GLU A 400 19.89 -12.18 15.35
CA GLU A 400 20.10 -12.13 13.90
C GLU A 400 18.82 -11.74 13.17
N ARG A 401 17.67 -12.27 13.59
CA ARG A 401 16.35 -11.88 13.04
C ARG A 401 16.11 -10.40 13.19
N CYS A 402 16.32 -9.88 14.39
CA CYS A 402 16.15 -8.46 14.69
C CYS A 402 17.11 -7.63 13.84
N ALA A 403 18.40 -7.99 13.78
CA ALA A 403 19.41 -7.24 13.03
C ALA A 403 19.07 -7.14 11.53
N ARG A 404 18.71 -8.26 10.89
CA ARG A 404 18.29 -8.27 9.47
C ARG A 404 17.03 -7.44 9.23
N PHE A 405 16.07 -7.53 10.14
CA PHE A 405 14.81 -6.82 10.06
C PHE A 405 15.00 -5.30 10.20
N ILE A 406 15.80 -4.88 11.17
CA ILE A 406 16.13 -3.47 11.40
C ILE A 406 16.94 -2.91 10.23
N LEU A 407 17.91 -3.66 9.69
CA LEU A 407 18.64 -3.28 8.49
C LEU A 407 17.69 -2.99 7.31
N ALA A 408 16.77 -3.90 7.02
CA ALA A 408 15.81 -3.74 5.93
C ALA A 408 14.93 -2.49 6.13
N HIS A 409 14.45 -2.24 7.35
CA HIS A 409 13.65 -1.06 7.66
C HIS A 409 14.48 0.24 7.66
N ALA A 410 15.75 0.19 8.03
CA ALA A 410 16.65 1.33 7.88
C ALA A 410 16.89 1.68 6.40
N ILE A 411 16.94 0.68 5.51
CA ILE A 411 16.95 0.91 4.05
C ILE A 411 15.67 1.63 3.62
N LEU A 412 14.49 1.09 3.98
CA LEU A 412 13.20 1.71 3.70
C LEU A 412 13.15 3.18 4.15
N LEU A 413 13.56 3.45 5.40
CA LEU A 413 13.52 4.78 6.00
C LEU A 413 14.51 5.76 5.36
N SER A 414 15.52 5.28 4.66
CA SER A 414 16.54 6.09 3.97
C SER A 414 16.15 6.44 2.52
N PHE A 415 15.16 5.74 1.93
CA PHE A 415 14.69 6.00 0.57
C PHE A 415 13.91 7.33 0.46
N PRO A 416 13.92 8.00 -0.71
CA PRO A 416 13.09 9.17 -0.96
C PRO A 416 11.62 8.77 -0.98
N GLY A 417 10.78 9.51 -0.29
CA GLY A 417 9.36 9.25 -0.19
C GLY A 417 8.84 9.16 1.24
N VAL A 418 7.56 8.87 1.39
CA VAL A 418 6.89 8.68 2.67
C VAL A 418 6.88 7.19 3.00
N PRO A 419 7.53 6.79 4.10
CA PRO A 419 7.56 5.39 4.51
C PRO A 419 6.25 4.98 5.19
N ALA A 420 5.84 3.74 4.94
CA ALA A 420 4.73 3.08 5.58
C ALA A 420 5.19 1.77 6.22
N ILE A 421 4.77 1.55 7.45
CA ILE A 421 5.12 0.38 8.25
C ILE A 421 3.83 -0.39 8.56
N TYR A 422 3.82 -1.66 8.22
CA TYR A 422 2.69 -2.54 8.52
C TYR A 422 2.68 -2.90 10.02
N ILE A 423 1.51 -3.01 10.60
CA ILE A 423 1.33 -3.33 12.03
C ILE A 423 2.06 -4.62 12.43
N GLN A 424 2.07 -5.65 11.58
CA GLN A 424 2.80 -6.87 11.87
C GLN A 424 4.33 -6.64 11.90
N SER A 425 4.82 -5.65 11.16
CA SER A 425 6.24 -5.29 11.13
C SER A 425 6.67 -4.58 12.41
N ILE A 426 5.97 -3.54 12.85
CA ILE A 426 6.31 -2.85 14.10
C ILE A 426 6.18 -3.76 15.33
N LEU A 427 5.28 -4.75 15.27
CA LEU A 427 5.11 -5.76 16.31
C LEU A 427 6.10 -6.94 16.21
N GLY A 428 6.97 -6.98 15.20
CA GLY A 428 7.90 -8.10 15.01
C GLY A 428 7.23 -9.46 14.87
N SER A 429 6.08 -9.49 14.19
CA SER A 429 5.26 -10.70 14.09
C SER A 429 5.90 -11.76 13.21
N ARG A 430 5.72 -13.03 13.61
CA ARG A 430 6.12 -14.23 12.88
C ARG A 430 4.94 -14.80 12.09
N ASN A 431 5.20 -15.73 11.19
CA ASN A 431 4.19 -16.43 10.40
C ASN A 431 3.10 -17.07 11.25
N ASP A 432 1.84 -16.81 10.92
CA ASP A 432 0.67 -17.38 11.60
C ASP A 432 0.10 -18.58 10.82
N TYR A 433 0.74 -19.73 10.94
CA TYR A 433 0.28 -20.96 10.30
C TYR A 433 -1.08 -21.45 10.85
N ALA A 434 -1.35 -21.22 12.13
CA ALA A 434 -2.64 -21.54 12.72
C ALA A 434 -3.78 -20.70 12.11
N GLY A 435 -3.50 -19.43 11.81
CA GLY A 435 -4.42 -18.56 11.09
C GLY A 435 -4.69 -19.07 9.68
N VAL A 436 -3.66 -19.53 8.95
CA VAL A 436 -3.82 -20.12 7.61
C VAL A 436 -4.69 -21.37 7.66
N GLU A 437 -4.43 -22.28 8.60
CA GLU A 437 -5.22 -23.51 8.77
C GLU A 437 -6.69 -23.20 9.09
N LYS A 438 -6.92 -22.25 9.99
CA LYS A 438 -8.27 -21.86 10.43
C LYS A 438 -9.06 -21.15 9.32
N LEU A 439 -8.44 -20.26 8.56
CA LEU A 439 -9.12 -19.38 7.61
C LEU A 439 -9.08 -19.90 6.17
N GLY A 440 -8.16 -20.82 5.85
CA GLY A 440 -8.10 -21.51 4.56
C GLY A 440 -7.52 -20.72 3.40
N TYR A 441 -6.79 -19.61 3.65
CA TYR A 441 -6.13 -18.82 2.61
C TYR A 441 -4.73 -18.35 3.03
N ASN A 442 -3.84 -18.22 2.05
CA ASN A 442 -2.40 -18.01 2.29
C ASN A 442 -2.08 -16.67 2.96
N ARG A 443 -2.78 -15.58 2.63
CA ARG A 443 -2.53 -14.24 3.19
C ARG A 443 -2.76 -14.17 4.69
N ALA A 444 -3.56 -15.08 5.27
CA ALA A 444 -3.79 -15.18 6.72
C ALA A 444 -2.47 -15.31 7.52
N ILE A 445 -1.40 -15.87 6.91
CA ILE A 445 -0.08 -16.01 7.51
C ILE A 445 0.50 -14.69 8.04
N ASN A 446 0.08 -13.56 7.44
CA ASN A 446 0.56 -12.21 7.73
C ASN A 446 -0.56 -11.28 8.24
N ARG A 447 -1.67 -11.83 8.73
CA ARG A 447 -2.85 -11.06 9.17
C ARG A 447 -3.31 -11.42 10.58
N LYS A 448 -2.38 -11.85 11.44
CA LYS A 448 -2.70 -12.26 12.81
C LYS A 448 -3.32 -11.13 13.61
N LYS A 449 -4.43 -11.42 14.28
CA LYS A 449 -5.07 -10.53 15.24
C LYS A 449 -4.62 -10.89 16.65
N TYR A 450 -4.47 -9.89 17.51
CA TYR A 450 -3.92 -10.08 18.86
C TYR A 450 -4.87 -9.63 19.95
N HIS A 451 -4.84 -10.32 21.08
CA HIS A 451 -5.45 -9.81 22.29
C HIS A 451 -4.56 -8.69 22.87
N SER A 452 -5.14 -7.51 23.13
CA SER A 452 -4.40 -6.30 23.52
C SER A 452 -3.52 -6.49 24.76
N LYS A 453 -4.01 -7.25 25.78
CA LYS A 453 -3.26 -7.53 27.01
C LYS A 453 -2.05 -8.43 26.75
N GLU A 454 -2.16 -9.40 25.86
CA GLU A 454 -1.06 -10.30 25.52
C GLU A 454 0.07 -9.56 24.81
N ILE A 455 -0.29 -8.77 23.80
CA ILE A 455 0.70 -8.00 23.04
C ILE A 455 1.39 -6.95 23.92
N THR A 456 0.65 -6.31 24.83
CA THR A 456 1.21 -5.35 25.79
C THR A 456 2.20 -6.03 26.73
N ARG A 457 1.91 -7.25 27.19
CA ARG A 457 2.84 -8.01 28.04
C ARG A 457 4.14 -8.32 27.30
N GLU A 458 4.05 -8.79 26.03
CA GLU A 458 5.22 -9.13 25.24
C GLU A 458 6.05 -7.88 24.86
N LEU A 459 5.43 -6.73 24.65
CA LEU A 459 6.14 -5.48 24.40
C LEU A 459 6.90 -4.97 25.62
N ASN A 460 6.45 -5.31 26.84
CA ASN A 460 7.14 -4.96 28.09
C ASN A 460 8.18 -6.00 28.52
N ASP A 461 8.25 -7.16 27.89
CA ASP A 461 9.18 -8.22 28.23
C ASP A 461 10.45 -8.12 27.37
N GLU A 462 11.54 -7.62 27.96
CA GLU A 462 12.84 -7.43 27.32
C GLU A 462 13.45 -8.71 26.71
N ALA A 463 12.98 -9.88 27.14
CA ALA A 463 13.45 -11.16 26.63
C ALA A 463 12.80 -11.56 25.30
N THR A 464 11.79 -10.83 24.83
CA THR A 464 11.07 -11.16 23.61
C THR A 464 11.66 -10.50 22.36
N LEU A 465 11.62 -11.20 21.23
CA LEU A 465 11.94 -10.61 19.92
C LEU A 465 11.04 -9.40 19.61
N ARG A 466 9.77 -9.45 20.02
CA ARG A 466 8.80 -8.37 19.84
C ARG A 466 9.24 -7.07 20.52
N HIS A 467 9.67 -7.17 21.78
CA HIS A 467 10.23 -6.02 22.51
C HIS A 467 11.42 -5.41 21.75
N ALA A 468 12.39 -6.25 21.38
CA ALA A 468 13.60 -5.79 20.69
C ALA A 468 13.27 -5.09 19.35
N VAL A 469 12.41 -5.68 18.53
CA VAL A 469 11.99 -5.12 17.24
C VAL A 469 11.22 -3.82 17.42
N TYR A 470 10.26 -3.78 18.32
CA TYR A 470 9.46 -2.58 18.57
C TYR A 470 10.35 -1.40 18.99
N HIS A 471 11.24 -1.60 19.95
CA HIS A 471 12.11 -0.53 20.46
C HIS A 471 13.12 -0.05 19.43
N GLU A 472 13.80 -0.96 18.73
CA GLU A 472 14.80 -0.59 17.72
C GLU A 472 14.15 0.10 16.50
N LEU A 473 13.03 -0.42 16.00
CA LEU A 473 12.35 0.17 14.86
C LEU A 473 11.73 1.53 15.24
N SER A 474 11.13 1.65 16.41
CA SER A 474 10.60 2.93 16.93
C SER A 474 11.70 3.98 17.05
N ARG A 475 12.89 3.58 17.52
CA ARG A 475 14.06 4.45 17.60
C ARG A 475 14.51 4.94 16.23
N LEU A 476 14.61 4.06 15.24
CA LEU A 476 14.96 4.44 13.87
C LEU A 476 13.93 5.40 13.25
N ILE A 477 12.65 5.13 13.43
CA ILE A 477 11.58 6.01 12.94
C ILE A 477 11.69 7.40 13.60
N THR A 478 11.94 7.47 14.90
CA THR A 478 12.11 8.72 15.64
C THR A 478 13.33 9.50 15.15
N LEU A 479 14.47 8.82 14.93
CA LEU A 479 15.66 9.44 14.36
C LEU A 479 15.38 10.03 12.97
N ARG A 480 14.74 9.26 12.08
CA ARG A 480 14.35 9.76 10.75
C ARG A 480 13.48 11.00 10.84
N ARG A 481 12.47 10.98 11.71
CA ARG A 481 11.52 12.09 11.87
C ARG A 481 12.15 13.37 12.43
N SER A 482 13.29 13.27 13.07
CA SER A 482 14.00 14.41 13.67
C SER A 482 15.12 14.98 12.79
N HIS A 483 15.34 14.43 11.60
CA HIS A 483 16.41 14.84 10.70
C HIS A 483 15.87 15.20 9.30
N ASN A 484 15.95 16.50 8.97
CA ASN A 484 15.40 17.04 7.73
C ASN A 484 16.11 16.55 6.46
N GLU A 485 17.26 15.91 6.57
CA GLU A 485 17.93 15.22 5.45
C GLU A 485 17.04 14.10 4.88
N PHE A 486 16.18 13.51 5.68
CA PHE A 486 15.21 12.50 5.26
C PHE A 486 13.93 13.05 4.62
N HIS A 487 13.82 14.38 4.44
CA HIS A 487 12.65 14.94 3.75
C HIS A 487 12.42 14.22 2.40
N PRO A 488 11.21 13.80 2.07
CA PRO A 488 10.94 12.99 0.88
C PRO A 488 11.51 13.57 -0.42
N ASP A 489 11.49 14.89 -0.58
CA ASP A 489 11.89 15.59 -1.80
C ASP A 489 13.38 15.95 -1.84
N ASN A 490 14.15 15.63 -0.80
CA ASN A 490 15.59 15.88 -0.76
C ASN A 490 16.34 14.99 -1.75
N ASN A 491 17.52 15.47 -2.16
CA ASN A 491 18.40 14.71 -3.05
C ASN A 491 18.70 13.33 -2.46
N PHE A 492 18.68 12.36 -3.35
CA PHE A 492 18.94 10.97 -3.06
C PHE A 492 19.97 10.44 -4.05
N THR A 493 21.04 9.84 -3.51
CA THR A 493 21.97 9.04 -4.31
C THR A 493 22.20 7.70 -3.62
N ILE A 494 22.43 6.69 -4.42
CA ILE A 494 22.71 5.34 -3.94
C ILE A 494 23.83 4.74 -4.81
N ASP A 495 24.79 4.07 -4.18
CA ASP A 495 25.85 3.38 -4.87
C ASP A 495 26.29 2.13 -4.13
N THR A 496 26.93 1.24 -4.88
CA THR A 496 27.50 0.00 -4.40
C THR A 496 28.96 0.24 -4.00
N ILE A 497 29.28 0.10 -2.71
CA ILE A 497 30.68 0.13 -2.23
C ILE A 497 31.39 -1.18 -2.58
N ASN A 498 30.73 -2.28 -2.30
CA ASN A 498 31.05 -3.64 -2.78
C ASN A 498 29.75 -4.43 -2.90
N SER A 499 29.82 -5.68 -3.35
CA SER A 499 28.61 -6.51 -3.56
C SER A 499 27.70 -6.63 -2.34
N SER A 500 28.22 -6.48 -1.13
CA SER A 500 27.47 -6.64 0.14
C SER A 500 27.23 -5.35 0.89
N VAL A 501 27.82 -4.23 0.45
CA VAL A 501 27.70 -2.93 1.13
C VAL A 501 27.25 -1.86 0.16
N MET A 502 26.16 -1.20 0.50
CA MET A 502 25.69 -0.02 -0.23
C MET A 502 25.78 1.23 0.62
N ARG A 503 25.89 2.37 -0.06
CA ARG A 503 25.81 3.71 0.50
C ARG A 503 24.59 4.43 -0.05
N ILE A 504 23.83 5.06 0.85
CA ILE A 504 22.77 6.01 0.50
C ILE A 504 23.17 7.37 1.03
N GLN A 505 23.05 8.40 0.21
CA GLN A 505 23.24 9.79 0.66
C GLN A 505 21.95 10.58 0.47
N ARG A 506 21.60 11.31 1.51
CA ARG A 506 20.48 12.25 1.52
C ARG A 506 21.01 13.64 1.80
N SER A 507 20.71 14.62 0.94
CA SER A 507 21.16 15.99 1.16
C SER A 507 20.01 16.99 0.97
N ASN A 508 19.91 17.92 1.91
CA ASN A 508 18.93 18.99 1.87
C ASN A 508 19.42 20.21 1.06
N ALA A 509 18.53 21.17 0.87
CA ALA A 509 18.84 22.40 0.14
C ALA A 509 19.94 23.26 0.80
N ASP A 510 20.16 23.14 2.09
CA ASP A 510 21.20 23.85 2.84
C ASP A 510 22.58 23.21 2.71
N GLY A 511 22.69 22.09 1.99
CA GLY A 511 23.93 21.36 1.78
C GLY A 511 24.29 20.39 2.91
N ASN A 512 23.44 20.21 3.92
CA ASN A 512 23.64 19.17 4.93
C ASN A 512 23.42 17.81 4.29
N CYS A 513 24.31 16.87 4.59
CA CYS A 513 24.30 15.53 4.03
C CYS A 513 24.29 14.49 5.15
N LEU A 514 23.46 13.47 4.99
CA LEU A 514 23.45 12.26 5.78
C LEU A 514 23.88 11.09 4.89
N THR A 515 24.86 10.32 5.37
CA THR A 515 25.33 9.12 4.67
C THR A 515 24.91 7.87 5.42
N GLY A 516 24.10 7.04 4.79
CA GLY A 516 23.76 5.69 5.26
C GLY A 516 24.71 4.65 4.69
N LEU A 517 25.21 3.76 5.53
CA LEU A 517 26.00 2.59 5.15
C LEU A 517 25.28 1.32 5.60
N PHE A 518 25.14 0.35 4.71
CA PHE A 518 24.33 -0.85 4.94
C PHE A 518 25.12 -2.10 4.54
N ASN A 519 25.45 -2.95 5.51
CA ASN A 519 26.04 -4.28 5.27
C ASN A 519 24.94 -5.32 5.23
N VAL A 520 24.56 -5.80 4.04
CA VAL A 520 23.55 -6.83 3.86
C VAL A 520 24.09 -8.26 3.97
N SER A 521 25.26 -8.44 4.58
CA SER A 521 25.90 -9.75 4.68
C SER A 521 26.10 -10.20 6.13
N LYS A 522 26.29 -11.51 6.28
CA LYS A 522 26.66 -12.15 7.55
C LYS A 522 28.13 -11.97 7.95
N ASN A 523 28.92 -11.30 7.09
CA ASN A 523 30.35 -11.12 7.30
C ASN A 523 30.65 -9.69 7.75
N ILE A 524 31.71 -9.52 8.52
CA ILE A 524 32.30 -8.21 8.78
C ILE A 524 32.79 -7.62 7.46
N GLN A 525 32.48 -6.36 7.19
CA GLN A 525 32.95 -5.65 6.01
C GLN A 525 33.87 -4.50 6.41
N HIS A 526 35.01 -4.42 5.75
CA HIS A 526 35.94 -3.29 5.88
C HIS A 526 35.81 -2.43 4.60
N VAL A 527 35.43 -1.19 4.75
CA VAL A 527 35.24 -0.28 3.61
C VAL A 527 36.06 0.99 3.82
N ASN A 528 36.57 1.52 2.73
CA ASN A 528 37.30 2.79 2.74
C ASN A 528 36.46 3.85 2.04
N ILE A 529 36.04 4.89 2.77
CA ILE A 529 35.21 5.97 2.25
C ILE A 529 35.92 7.30 2.56
N THR A 530 36.48 7.89 1.53
CA THR A 530 37.23 9.15 1.65
C THR A 530 36.30 10.29 2.06
N ASN A 531 36.78 11.13 2.97
CA ASN A 531 36.11 12.33 3.47
C ASN A 531 34.79 12.05 4.21
N LEU A 532 34.60 10.85 4.75
CA LEU A 532 33.45 10.57 5.60
C LEU A 532 33.83 10.82 7.07
N HIS A 533 33.33 11.93 7.60
CA HIS A 533 33.48 12.33 9.00
C HIS A 533 32.10 12.70 9.55
N GLY A 534 31.87 12.43 10.81
CA GLY A 534 30.62 12.77 11.46
C GLY A 534 30.30 11.85 12.62
N ARG A 535 29.08 11.89 13.09
CA ARG A 535 28.57 11.02 14.15
C ARG A 535 27.55 10.03 13.57
N ASP A 536 27.73 8.76 13.87
CA ASP A 536 26.68 7.79 13.59
C ASP A 536 25.49 8.01 14.54
N LEU A 537 24.37 8.41 14.00
CA LEU A 537 23.14 8.72 14.76
C LEU A 537 22.56 7.50 15.48
N ILE A 538 22.83 6.29 14.96
CA ILE A 538 22.29 5.04 15.50
C ILE A 538 23.11 4.56 16.71
N SER A 539 24.42 4.49 16.58
CA SER A 539 25.32 4.05 17.66
C SER A 539 25.84 5.18 18.55
N GLU A 540 25.61 6.43 18.13
CA GLU A 540 26.14 7.64 18.77
C GLU A 540 27.68 7.72 18.85
N VAL A 541 28.37 6.99 17.96
CA VAL A 541 29.84 6.95 17.88
C VAL A 541 30.33 7.92 16.80
N ASP A 542 31.40 8.65 17.12
CA ASP A 542 32.05 9.55 16.17
C ASP A 542 32.92 8.75 15.16
N ILE A 543 32.76 9.06 13.89
CA ILE A 543 33.51 8.51 12.78
C ILE A 543 34.60 9.49 12.39
N LEU A 544 35.87 9.13 12.67
CA LEU A 544 37.01 10.02 12.52
C LEU A 544 38.01 9.64 11.43
N GLY A 545 37.74 8.56 10.70
CA GLY A 545 38.66 8.04 9.68
C GLY A 545 37.96 7.48 8.46
N ASN A 546 38.73 7.28 7.40
CA ASN A 546 38.22 6.75 6.13
C ASN A 546 37.93 5.24 6.18
N GLU A 547 38.58 4.50 7.08
CA GLU A 547 38.35 3.06 7.25
C GLU A 547 37.22 2.82 8.23
N ILE A 548 36.17 2.16 7.75
CA ILE A 548 34.98 1.83 8.51
C ILE A 548 34.79 0.32 8.54
N THR A 549 34.57 -0.20 9.72
CA THR A 549 34.23 -1.61 9.93
C THR A 549 32.73 -1.73 10.22
N LEU A 550 32.03 -2.46 9.38
CA LEU A 550 30.62 -2.78 9.52
C LEU A 550 30.47 -4.24 10.00
N ARG A 551 29.80 -4.42 11.14
CA ARG A 551 29.44 -5.76 11.63
C ARG A 551 28.41 -6.41 10.70
N PRO A 552 28.18 -7.72 10.80
CA PRO A 552 27.08 -8.38 10.08
C PRO A 552 25.75 -7.65 10.28
N TRP A 553 25.03 -7.39 9.18
CA TRP A 553 23.71 -6.75 9.17
C TRP A 553 23.67 -5.35 9.78
N GLN A 554 24.80 -4.70 9.89
CA GLN A 554 24.88 -3.36 10.49
C GLN A 554 24.44 -2.27 9.52
N VAL A 555 23.74 -1.30 10.06
CA VAL A 555 23.45 0.00 9.44
C VAL A 555 24.13 1.11 10.25
N MET A 556 24.59 2.14 9.56
CA MET A 556 25.07 3.40 10.15
C MET A 556 24.40 4.57 9.41
N TRP A 557 24.00 5.59 10.16
CA TRP A 557 23.54 6.89 9.65
C TRP A 557 24.49 7.98 10.13
N ILE A 558 25.39 8.41 9.28
CA ILE A 558 26.50 9.31 9.61
C ILE A 558 26.15 10.72 9.15
N LYS A 559 26.13 11.67 10.13
CA LYS A 559 25.86 13.08 9.91
C LYS A 559 26.95 13.97 10.53
#